data_2c21beefa5abffabcf895462e1df9f58
#
_entry.id   2c21beefa5abffabcf895462e1df9f58
#
_cell.length_a   1.000
_cell.length_b   1.000
_cell.length_c   1.000
_cell.angle_alpha   90.00
_cell.angle_beta   90.00
_cell.angle_gamma   90.00
#
_symmetry.space_group_name_H-M   'P 1'
#
loop_
_entity.id
_entity.type
_entity.pdbx_description
1 polymer ?
#
loop_
_entity_poly.entity_id
_entity_poly.type
_entity_poly.pdbx_seq_one_letter_code
_entity_poly.pdbx_strand_id
1 'polypeptide(L)'
;RTARLVEIGSMECEEIEIPPPRKGQVMIRSEMASICGSDLHRVMMGALMEHQLPCPHGYPGHEGIGMVVESHAEGISEGTHVLVFPNPTIGECFSEFQRVDGCYCLPLPSSDLPRSHLLMAQQLGTVIFAMKQYPRDVFGKTVAVIGQGSAGLFWTYLLKRAGAEKVIVSDFSDVRLAMAKRYGADVCVNA
;
A
#
# COMPACT_ATOMS: atom_id res chain seq x y z
N ARG A 1 -5.38 2.08 -20.23
CA ARG A 1 -4.95 3.42 -19.74
C ARG A 1 -3.99 3.28 -18.59
N THR A 2 -3.12 4.26 -18.45
CA THR A 2 -2.13 4.35 -17.38
C THR A 2 -1.91 5.82 -17.01
N ALA A 3 -1.55 6.08 -15.76
CA ALA A 3 -1.05 7.38 -15.33
C ALA A 3 0.45 7.28 -15.06
N ARG A 4 1.19 8.37 -15.26
CA ARG A 4 2.59 8.47 -14.86
C ARG A 4 2.98 9.88 -14.47
N LEU A 5 4.00 9.98 -13.66
CA LEU A 5 4.62 11.25 -13.30
C LEU A 5 5.49 11.74 -14.47
N VAL A 6 5.12 12.86 -15.08
CA VAL A 6 5.84 13.45 -16.21
C VAL A 6 6.80 14.57 -15.79
N GLU A 7 6.40 15.33 -14.75
CA GLU A 7 7.21 16.31 -14.05
C GLU A 7 6.77 16.42 -12.59
N ILE A 8 7.57 17.06 -11.75
CA ILE A 8 7.21 17.24 -10.34
C ILE A 8 5.91 18.03 -10.24
N GLY A 9 4.93 17.46 -9.54
CA GLY A 9 3.59 18.02 -9.38
C GLY A 9 2.62 17.71 -10.52
N SER A 10 3.06 17.02 -11.58
CA SER A 10 2.21 16.75 -12.76
C SER A 10 2.18 15.28 -13.13
N MET A 11 0.96 14.72 -13.16
CA MET A 11 0.70 13.38 -13.67
C MET A 11 -0.17 13.45 -14.91
N GLU A 12 0.17 12.63 -15.91
CA GLU A 12 -0.61 12.52 -17.14
C GLU A 12 -1.19 11.11 -17.30
N CYS A 13 -2.37 11.06 -17.92
CA CYS A 13 -3.01 9.81 -18.32
C CYS A 13 -2.84 9.58 -19.81
N GLU A 14 -2.43 8.40 -20.20
CA GLU A 14 -2.21 8.02 -21.58
C GLU A 14 -2.68 6.59 -21.88
N GLU A 15 -2.84 6.26 -23.15
CA GLU A 15 -3.11 4.91 -23.61
C GLU A 15 -1.84 4.31 -24.18
N ILE A 16 -1.48 3.14 -23.71
CA ILE A 16 -0.31 2.40 -24.15
C ILE A 16 -0.66 0.95 -24.44
N GLU A 17 0.11 0.31 -25.29
CA GLU A 17 0.08 -1.14 -25.42
C GLU A 17 1.02 -1.76 -24.38
N ILE A 18 0.51 -2.76 -23.67
CA ILE A 18 1.32 -3.53 -22.72
C ILE A 18 1.65 -4.87 -23.38
N PRO A 19 2.94 -5.22 -23.53
CA PRO A 19 3.31 -6.50 -24.11
C PRO A 19 2.85 -7.66 -23.20
N PRO A 20 2.55 -8.84 -23.78
CA PRO A 20 2.07 -10.00 -23.03
C PRO A 20 3.07 -10.39 -21.92
N PRO A 21 2.60 -11.06 -20.86
CA PRO A 21 3.45 -11.50 -19.78
C PRO A 21 4.47 -12.55 -20.27
N ARG A 22 5.67 -12.48 -19.72
CA ARG A 22 6.74 -13.46 -19.95
C ARG A 22 6.63 -14.60 -18.95
N LYS A 23 7.45 -15.64 -19.12
CA LYS A 23 7.57 -16.74 -18.15
C LYS A 23 7.79 -16.17 -16.74
N GLY A 24 6.99 -16.61 -15.79
CA GLY A 24 7.00 -16.15 -14.39
C GLY A 24 6.19 -14.89 -14.12
N GLN A 25 5.56 -14.30 -15.15
CA GLN A 25 4.75 -13.08 -15.04
C GLN A 25 3.26 -13.35 -15.20
N VAL A 26 2.48 -12.42 -14.75
CA VAL A 26 1.02 -12.36 -14.93
C VAL A 26 0.61 -11.01 -15.49
N MET A 27 -0.50 -10.97 -16.22
CA MET A 27 -1.21 -9.75 -16.57
C MET A 27 -2.38 -9.58 -15.59
N ILE A 28 -2.43 -8.45 -14.92
CA ILE A 28 -3.48 -8.13 -13.96
C ILE A 28 -4.33 -7.01 -14.52
N ARG A 29 -5.64 -7.20 -14.54
CA ARG A 29 -6.60 -6.12 -14.69
C ARG A 29 -6.83 -5.50 -13.32
N SER A 30 -6.40 -4.25 -13.15
CA SER A 30 -6.53 -3.51 -11.89
C SER A 30 -8.02 -3.26 -11.56
N GLU A 31 -8.39 -3.47 -10.32
CA GLU A 31 -9.73 -3.18 -9.80
C GLU A 31 -9.72 -1.97 -8.90
N MET A 32 -8.65 -1.80 -8.14
CA MET A 32 -8.48 -0.69 -7.21
C MET A 32 -7.02 -0.47 -6.89
N ALA A 33 -6.65 0.79 -6.71
CA ALA A 33 -5.36 1.19 -6.14
C ALA A 33 -5.58 2.23 -5.05
N SER A 34 -4.67 2.33 -4.10
CA SER A 34 -4.66 3.40 -3.10
C SER A 34 -3.47 4.34 -3.30
N ILE A 35 -3.62 5.56 -2.82
CA ILE A 35 -2.56 6.56 -2.81
C ILE A 35 -1.89 6.52 -1.43
N CYS A 36 -0.62 6.18 -1.41
CA CYS A 36 0.20 6.22 -0.21
C CYS A 36 0.75 7.63 0.04
N GLY A 37 1.09 7.95 1.30
CA GLY A 37 1.78 9.19 1.62
C GLY A 37 3.12 9.34 0.88
N SER A 38 3.82 8.24 0.62
CA SER A 38 5.06 8.24 -0.16
C SER A 38 4.84 8.61 -1.64
N ASP A 39 3.67 8.31 -2.21
CA ASP A 39 3.34 8.75 -3.59
C ASP A 39 3.24 10.27 -3.65
N LEU A 40 2.62 10.87 -2.64
CA LEU A 40 2.53 12.34 -2.56
C LEU A 40 3.92 12.99 -2.48
N HIS A 41 4.85 12.41 -1.70
CA HIS A 41 6.23 12.90 -1.65
C HIS A 41 6.94 12.77 -3.00
N ARG A 42 6.73 11.67 -3.73
CA ARG A 42 7.28 11.47 -5.08
C ARG A 42 6.71 12.47 -6.07
N VAL A 43 5.40 12.58 -6.11
CA VAL A 43 4.68 13.44 -7.08
C VAL A 43 4.91 14.92 -6.78
N MET A 44 4.71 15.36 -5.54
CA MET A 44 4.68 16.79 -5.20
C MET A 44 6.06 17.38 -4.90
N MET A 45 7.01 16.56 -4.48
CA MET A 45 8.32 17.04 -3.99
C MET A 45 9.51 16.43 -4.75
N GLY A 46 9.30 15.45 -5.61
CA GLY A 46 10.39 14.68 -6.24
C GLY A 46 11.25 13.91 -5.23
N ALA A 47 10.77 13.77 -4.00
CA ALA A 47 11.49 13.03 -2.97
C ALA A 47 11.28 11.52 -3.14
N LEU A 48 12.29 10.72 -2.76
CA LEU A 48 12.24 9.26 -2.87
C LEU A 48 12.03 8.73 -4.30
N MET A 49 12.41 9.51 -5.31
CA MET A 49 12.31 9.09 -6.71
C MET A 49 13.44 8.13 -7.05
N GLU A 50 13.05 6.96 -7.58
CA GLU A 50 13.97 5.95 -8.10
C GLU A 50 14.18 6.08 -9.63
N HIS A 51 13.39 6.93 -10.29
CA HIS A 51 13.37 7.08 -11.74
C HIS A 51 13.61 8.52 -12.17
N GLN A 52 14.17 8.67 -13.40
CA GLN A 52 14.21 9.94 -14.08
C GLN A 52 12.83 10.26 -14.68
N LEU A 53 12.54 11.54 -14.84
CA LEU A 53 11.33 12.01 -15.51
C LEU A 53 11.45 11.93 -17.04
N PRO A 54 10.39 11.55 -17.74
CA PRO A 54 9.13 11.03 -17.21
C PRO A 54 9.30 9.62 -16.63
N CYS A 55 8.61 9.35 -15.51
CA CYS A 55 8.67 8.06 -14.82
C CYS A 55 8.02 6.93 -15.62
N PRO A 56 8.25 5.66 -15.27
CA PRO A 56 7.52 4.53 -15.85
C PRO A 56 5.99 4.65 -15.72
N HIS A 57 5.29 3.97 -16.60
CA HIS A 57 3.83 3.92 -16.58
C HIS A 57 3.30 3.30 -15.29
N GLY A 58 2.22 3.86 -14.73
CA GLY A 58 1.63 3.42 -13.47
C GLY A 58 2.36 3.86 -12.20
N TYR A 59 3.56 4.44 -12.34
CA TYR A 59 4.34 4.99 -11.23
C TYR A 59 3.72 6.31 -10.72
N PRO A 60 3.69 6.57 -9.41
CA PRO A 60 4.33 5.81 -8.32
C PRO A 60 3.41 4.81 -7.60
N GLY A 61 2.25 4.46 -8.17
CA GLY A 61 1.28 3.58 -7.53
C GLY A 61 1.88 2.21 -7.16
N HIS A 62 1.84 1.85 -5.89
CA HIS A 62 2.45 0.64 -5.37
C HIS A 62 1.53 -0.17 -4.43
N GLU A 63 0.30 0.21 -4.33
CA GLU A 63 -0.74 -0.46 -3.55
C GLU A 63 -1.92 -0.77 -4.47
N GLY A 64 -2.08 -2.01 -4.89
CA GLY A 64 -3.10 -2.39 -5.86
C GLY A 64 -3.71 -3.75 -5.61
N ILE A 65 -4.93 -3.91 -6.08
CA ILE A 65 -5.67 -5.16 -6.11
C ILE A 65 -6.29 -5.32 -7.51
N GLY A 66 -6.29 -6.53 -8.02
CA GLY A 66 -6.87 -6.80 -9.32
C GLY A 66 -7.06 -8.29 -9.58
N MET A 67 -7.53 -8.60 -10.76
CA MET A 67 -7.76 -9.96 -11.22
C MET A 67 -6.75 -10.34 -12.30
N VAL A 68 -6.15 -11.50 -12.17
CA VAL A 68 -5.26 -12.08 -13.19
C VAL A 68 -6.07 -12.43 -14.43
N VAL A 69 -5.71 -11.87 -15.57
CA VAL A 69 -6.38 -12.11 -16.86
C VAL A 69 -5.55 -12.97 -17.80
N GLU A 70 -4.25 -13.06 -17.57
CA GLU A 70 -3.32 -13.97 -18.28
C GLU A 70 -2.19 -14.35 -17.31
N SER A 71 -1.80 -15.63 -17.29
CA SER A 71 -0.77 -16.12 -16.37
C SER A 71 0.25 -17.01 -17.05
N HIS A 72 1.52 -16.65 -16.86
CA HIS A 72 2.69 -17.49 -17.18
C HIS A 72 3.52 -17.77 -15.90
N ALA A 73 2.93 -17.52 -14.72
CA ALA A 73 3.53 -17.77 -13.42
C ALA A 73 3.01 -19.08 -12.80
N GLU A 74 3.89 -19.81 -12.16
CA GLU A 74 3.51 -21.04 -11.44
C GLU A 74 2.68 -20.69 -10.20
N GLY A 75 1.62 -21.46 -9.95
CA GLY A 75 0.78 -21.33 -8.75
C GLY A 75 -0.21 -20.16 -8.78
N ILE A 76 -0.27 -19.39 -9.86
CA ILE A 76 -1.25 -18.30 -10.03
C ILE A 76 -2.02 -18.51 -11.32
N SER A 77 -3.32 -18.73 -11.22
CA SER A 77 -4.21 -18.99 -12.37
C SER A 77 -4.97 -17.75 -12.81
N GLU A 78 -5.40 -17.73 -14.05
CA GLU A 78 -6.37 -16.74 -14.55
C GLU A 78 -7.65 -16.77 -13.70
N GLY A 79 -8.25 -15.61 -13.50
CA GLY A 79 -9.41 -15.42 -12.62
C GLY A 79 -9.06 -15.26 -11.14
N THR A 80 -7.79 -15.48 -10.74
CA THR A 80 -7.35 -15.27 -9.36
C THR A 80 -7.33 -13.79 -9.03
N HIS A 81 -7.97 -13.39 -7.92
CA HIS A 81 -7.79 -12.06 -7.38
C HIS A 81 -6.50 -12.00 -6.58
N VAL A 82 -5.73 -10.96 -6.81
CA VAL A 82 -4.41 -10.78 -6.18
C VAL A 82 -4.28 -9.39 -5.57
N LEU A 83 -3.58 -9.35 -4.45
CA LEU A 83 -2.99 -8.13 -3.92
C LEU A 83 -1.59 -8.01 -4.52
N VAL A 84 -1.33 -6.87 -5.15
CA VAL A 84 0.00 -6.56 -5.67
C VAL A 84 0.79 -5.89 -4.57
N PHE A 85 1.96 -6.43 -4.25
CA PHE A 85 2.87 -5.74 -3.35
C PHE A 85 4.08 -5.23 -4.12
N PRO A 86 4.63 -4.10 -3.70
CA PRO A 86 5.55 -3.37 -4.55
C PRO A 86 6.81 -4.18 -4.83
N ASN A 87 7.17 -4.23 -6.09
CA ASN A 87 8.57 -4.41 -6.44
C ASN A 87 9.33 -3.20 -5.85
N PRO A 88 10.48 -3.39 -5.19
CA PRO A 88 11.23 -2.30 -4.57
C PRO A 88 11.56 -1.13 -5.50
N THR A 89 11.55 -1.36 -6.80
CA THR A 89 11.96 -0.37 -7.82
C THR A 89 10.84 0.11 -8.73
N ILE A 90 9.69 -0.60 -8.81
CA ILE A 90 8.66 -0.31 -9.82
C ILE A 90 7.28 -0.44 -9.18
N GLY A 91 6.57 0.68 -9.05
CA GLY A 91 5.14 0.68 -8.80
C GLY A 91 4.42 0.96 -10.12
N GLU A 92 3.47 0.10 -10.51
CA GLU A 92 2.69 0.23 -11.75
C GLU A 92 1.17 0.20 -11.48
N CYS A 93 0.76 0.39 -10.21
CA CYS A 93 -0.63 0.21 -9.83
C CYS A 93 -1.58 1.31 -10.35
N PHE A 94 -1.07 2.45 -10.85
CA PHE A 94 -1.91 3.47 -11.48
C PHE A 94 -2.14 3.20 -12.97
N SER A 95 -2.41 1.93 -13.29
CA SER A 95 -2.72 1.44 -14.63
C SER A 95 -3.94 0.52 -14.62
N GLU A 96 -4.74 0.55 -15.69
CA GLU A 96 -5.88 -0.39 -15.85
C GLU A 96 -5.41 -1.84 -15.98
N PHE A 97 -4.25 -2.03 -16.61
CA PHE A 97 -3.59 -3.32 -16.70
C PHE A 97 -2.13 -3.16 -16.30
N GLN A 98 -1.58 -4.17 -15.66
CA GLN A 98 -0.19 -4.18 -15.24
C GLN A 98 0.40 -5.57 -15.43
N ARG A 99 1.63 -5.61 -15.93
CA ARG A 99 2.41 -6.84 -16.07
C ARG A 99 3.34 -6.98 -14.87
N VAL A 100 3.12 -8.00 -14.05
CA VAL A 100 3.78 -8.16 -12.76
C VAL A 100 4.42 -9.54 -12.66
N ASP A 101 5.62 -9.64 -12.07
CA ASP A 101 6.20 -10.93 -11.73
C ASP A 101 5.35 -11.61 -10.66
N GLY A 102 5.06 -12.90 -10.84
CA GLY A 102 4.16 -13.65 -9.95
C GLY A 102 4.58 -13.62 -8.48
N CYS A 103 5.88 -13.48 -8.19
CA CYS A 103 6.38 -13.37 -6.82
C CYS A 103 5.93 -12.09 -6.09
N TYR A 104 5.43 -11.08 -6.82
CA TYR A 104 4.84 -9.87 -6.25
C TYR A 104 3.31 -9.90 -6.19
N CYS A 105 2.71 -11.03 -6.48
CA CYS A 105 1.27 -11.23 -6.45
C CYS A 105 0.89 -12.16 -5.30
N LEU A 106 0.12 -11.65 -4.35
CA LEU A 106 -0.43 -12.45 -3.27
C LEU A 106 -1.87 -12.85 -3.60
N PRO A 107 -2.15 -14.14 -3.87
CA PRO A 107 -3.52 -14.60 -4.07
C PRO A 107 -4.39 -14.25 -2.86
N LEU A 108 -5.54 -13.66 -3.11
CA LEU A 108 -6.49 -13.32 -2.07
C LEU A 108 -7.43 -14.49 -1.78
N PRO A 109 -7.78 -14.73 -0.52
CA PRO A 109 -8.79 -15.72 -0.18
C PRO A 109 -10.16 -15.30 -0.71
N SER A 110 -11.05 -16.26 -0.92
CA SER A 110 -12.48 -15.95 -1.13
C SER A 110 -13.01 -15.18 0.07
N SER A 111 -13.67 -14.05 -0.19
CA SER A 111 -14.13 -13.16 0.87
C SER A 111 -15.29 -12.30 0.37
N ASP A 112 -16.27 -12.09 1.25
CA ASP A 112 -17.40 -11.15 1.03
C ASP A 112 -17.04 -9.71 1.41
N LEU A 113 -15.81 -9.46 1.89
CA LEU A 113 -15.35 -8.13 2.23
C LEU A 113 -15.22 -7.26 0.97
N PRO A 114 -15.54 -5.97 1.06
CA PRO A 114 -15.26 -5.02 -0.01
C PRO A 114 -13.79 -5.03 -0.43
N ARG A 115 -13.52 -4.86 -1.72
CA ARG A 115 -12.14 -4.81 -2.25
C ARG A 115 -11.27 -3.76 -1.55
N SER A 116 -11.86 -2.63 -1.15
CA SER A 116 -11.17 -1.60 -0.37
C SER A 116 -10.63 -2.10 0.97
N HIS A 117 -11.32 -3.04 1.62
CA HIS A 117 -10.82 -3.64 2.86
C HIS A 117 -9.68 -4.62 2.59
N LEU A 118 -9.78 -5.41 1.52
CA LEU A 118 -8.73 -6.35 1.13
C LEU A 118 -7.46 -5.61 0.68
N LEU A 119 -7.61 -4.48 -0.01
CA LEU A 119 -6.49 -3.62 -0.41
C LEU A 119 -5.68 -3.12 0.81
N MET A 120 -6.35 -2.82 1.93
CA MET A 120 -5.67 -2.38 3.16
C MET A 120 -4.75 -3.44 3.76
N ALA A 121 -4.86 -4.70 3.33
CA ALA A 121 -3.96 -5.77 3.78
C ALA A 121 -2.49 -5.50 3.40
N GLN A 122 -2.23 -4.76 2.32
CA GLN A 122 -0.88 -4.37 1.92
C GLN A 122 -0.23 -3.47 3.00
N GLN A 123 -0.91 -2.41 3.41
CA GLN A 123 -0.41 -1.48 4.43
C GLN A 123 -0.33 -2.13 5.81
N LEU A 124 -1.34 -2.93 6.18
CA LEU A 124 -1.32 -3.69 7.42
C LEU A 124 -0.13 -4.67 7.46
N GLY A 125 0.12 -5.36 6.35
CA GLY A 125 1.27 -6.25 6.18
C GLY A 125 2.61 -5.53 6.38
N THR A 126 2.74 -4.33 5.84
CA THR A 126 3.93 -3.46 6.02
C THR A 126 4.16 -3.13 7.50
N VAL A 127 3.10 -2.78 8.24
CA VAL A 127 3.21 -2.49 9.68
C VAL A 127 3.54 -3.76 10.47
N ILE A 128 2.92 -4.89 10.17
CA ILE A 128 3.23 -6.18 10.81
C ILE A 128 4.69 -6.58 10.55
N PHE A 129 5.17 -6.40 9.31
CA PHE A 129 6.58 -6.66 8.98
C PHE A 129 7.52 -5.76 9.79
N ALA A 130 7.22 -4.46 9.88
CA ALA A 130 8.00 -3.53 10.69
C ALA A 130 8.00 -3.92 12.18
N MET A 131 6.85 -4.31 12.74
CA MET A 131 6.77 -4.80 14.12
C MET A 131 7.67 -6.01 14.38
N LYS A 132 7.80 -6.91 13.41
CA LYS A 132 8.69 -8.09 13.53
C LYS A 132 10.17 -7.74 13.53
N GLN A 133 10.56 -6.61 12.92
CA GLN A 133 11.95 -6.13 12.91
C GLN A 133 12.35 -5.50 14.24
N TYR A 134 11.39 -5.10 15.06
CA TYR A 134 11.63 -4.51 16.37
C TYR A 134 11.15 -5.48 17.47
N PRO A 135 12.00 -6.42 17.90
CA PRO A 135 11.63 -7.43 18.91
C PRO A 135 11.55 -6.77 20.29
N ARG A 136 10.57 -5.87 20.47
CA ARG A 136 10.33 -5.23 21.75
C ARG A 136 9.00 -5.70 22.28
N ASP A 137 9.06 -6.30 23.45
CA ASP A 137 7.89 -6.51 24.27
C ASP A 137 7.29 -5.15 24.63
N VAL A 138 6.08 -4.91 24.18
CA VAL A 138 5.32 -3.69 24.47
C VAL A 138 4.28 -3.91 25.57
N PHE A 139 4.17 -5.13 26.06
CA PHE A 139 3.22 -5.48 27.12
C PHE A 139 3.46 -4.63 28.38
N GLY A 140 2.42 -3.98 28.89
CA GLY A 140 2.46 -3.13 30.07
C GLY A 140 3.25 -1.81 29.89
N LYS A 141 3.62 -1.44 28.65
CA LYS A 141 4.42 -0.23 28.39
C LYS A 141 3.57 0.91 27.83
N THR A 142 4.05 2.13 28.07
CA THR A 142 3.56 3.30 27.35
C THR A 142 4.34 3.44 26.05
N VAL A 143 3.62 3.59 24.95
CA VAL A 143 4.15 3.74 23.59
C VAL A 143 3.61 5.01 22.95
N ALA A 144 4.39 5.61 22.06
CA ALA A 144 4.00 6.78 21.29
C ALA A 144 4.00 6.46 19.79
N VAL A 145 2.98 6.94 19.06
CA VAL A 145 2.87 6.84 17.61
C VAL A 145 2.68 8.24 17.03
N ILE A 146 3.66 8.70 16.26
CA ILE A 146 3.65 10.01 15.62
C ILE A 146 3.09 9.88 14.21
N GLY A 147 2.02 10.63 13.91
CA GLY A 147 1.25 10.56 12.67
C GLY A 147 0.18 9.48 12.71
N GLN A 148 -1.06 9.86 12.38
CA GLN A 148 -2.23 8.96 12.36
C GLN A 148 -2.84 8.86 10.95
N GLY A 149 -1.96 8.76 9.94
CA GLY A 149 -2.34 8.23 8.63
C GLY A 149 -2.64 6.73 8.72
N SER A 150 -2.86 6.06 7.60
CA SER A 150 -3.21 4.63 7.56
C SER A 150 -2.22 3.75 8.32
N ALA A 151 -0.91 3.93 8.10
CA ALA A 151 0.12 3.17 8.82
C ALA A 151 0.07 3.46 10.33
N GLY A 152 -0.05 4.73 10.74
CA GLY A 152 -0.14 5.11 12.15
C GLY A 152 -1.35 4.51 12.86
N LEU A 153 -2.51 4.47 12.19
CA LEU A 153 -3.71 3.82 12.70
C LEU A 153 -3.51 2.30 12.89
N PHE A 154 -2.85 1.62 11.95
CA PHE A 154 -2.51 0.21 12.10
C PHE A 154 -1.50 -0.02 13.24
N TRP A 155 -0.49 0.84 13.40
CA TRP A 155 0.41 0.79 14.54
C TRP A 155 -0.37 0.95 15.87
N THR A 156 -1.22 1.96 15.98
CA THR A 156 -2.04 2.21 17.17
C THR A 156 -2.88 0.98 17.53
N TYR A 157 -3.57 0.40 16.53
CA TYR A 157 -4.39 -0.78 16.70
C TYR A 157 -3.58 -2.00 17.16
N LEU A 158 -2.47 -2.27 16.49
CA LEU A 158 -1.65 -3.46 16.76
C LEU A 158 -0.90 -3.35 18.09
N LEU A 159 -0.38 -2.18 18.45
CA LEU A 159 0.28 -1.95 19.73
C LEU A 159 -0.69 -2.14 20.90
N LYS A 160 -1.92 -1.65 20.77
CA LYS A 160 -2.95 -1.87 21.81
C LYS A 160 -3.28 -3.35 21.95
N ARG A 161 -3.41 -4.08 20.86
CA ARG A 161 -3.65 -5.54 20.87
C ARG A 161 -2.45 -6.34 21.35
N ALA A 162 -1.25 -5.84 21.17
CA ALA A 162 -0.03 -6.44 21.72
C ALA A 162 0.15 -6.19 23.24
N GLY A 163 -0.82 -5.53 23.90
CA GLY A 163 -0.85 -5.35 25.34
C GLY A 163 -0.12 -4.10 25.84
N ALA A 164 0.08 -3.09 24.99
CA ALA A 164 0.55 -1.80 25.48
C ALA A 164 -0.44 -1.23 26.52
N GLU A 165 0.06 -0.83 27.67
CA GLU A 165 -0.74 -0.23 28.73
C GLU A 165 -1.35 1.09 28.26
N LYS A 166 -0.52 1.93 27.65
CA LYS A 166 -0.94 3.23 27.14
C LYS A 166 -0.39 3.49 25.76
N VAL A 167 -1.25 3.88 24.83
CA VAL A 167 -0.90 4.31 23.47
C VAL A 167 -1.19 5.81 23.34
N ILE A 168 -0.13 6.60 23.20
CA ILE A 168 -0.19 8.06 22.99
C ILE A 168 0.03 8.32 21.51
N VAL A 169 -0.84 9.11 20.90
CA VAL A 169 -0.73 9.42 19.46
C VAL A 169 -0.71 10.92 19.21
N SER A 170 -0.03 11.34 18.15
CA SER A 170 -0.10 12.73 17.66
C SER A 170 -0.38 12.80 16.17
N ASP A 171 -1.14 13.81 15.76
CA ASP A 171 -1.38 14.20 14.36
C ASP A 171 -1.87 15.65 14.32
N PHE A 172 -1.79 16.32 13.17
CA PHE A 172 -2.34 17.65 12.96
C PHE A 172 -3.84 17.63 12.66
N SER A 173 -4.40 16.47 12.32
CA SER A 173 -5.78 16.31 11.88
C SER A 173 -6.66 15.77 13.00
N ASP A 174 -7.62 16.56 13.47
CA ASP A 174 -8.60 16.12 14.46
C ASP A 174 -9.43 14.92 13.98
N VAL A 175 -9.70 14.82 12.66
CA VAL A 175 -10.39 13.67 12.08
C VAL A 175 -9.59 12.39 12.27
N ARG A 176 -8.28 12.43 12.02
CA ARG A 176 -7.38 11.29 12.22
C ARG A 176 -7.23 10.94 13.69
N LEU A 177 -7.15 11.94 14.57
CA LEU A 177 -7.11 11.73 16.02
C LEU A 177 -8.42 11.10 16.55
N ALA A 178 -9.57 11.53 16.02
CA ALA A 178 -10.85 10.90 16.35
C ALA A 178 -10.91 9.43 15.91
N MET A 179 -10.33 9.11 14.74
CA MET A 179 -10.21 7.74 14.27
C MET A 179 -9.24 6.94 15.15
N ALA A 180 -8.10 7.52 15.53
CA ALA A 180 -7.11 6.87 16.39
C ALA A 180 -7.72 6.42 17.74
N LYS A 181 -8.61 7.22 18.32
CA LYS A 181 -9.38 6.81 19.52
C LYS A 181 -10.18 5.53 19.30
N ARG A 182 -10.82 5.40 18.13
CA ARG A 182 -11.58 4.19 17.77
C ARG A 182 -10.67 2.97 17.60
N TYR A 183 -9.40 3.20 17.22
CA TYR A 183 -8.38 2.17 17.06
C TYR A 183 -7.61 1.85 18.36
N GLY A 184 -7.97 2.51 19.47
CA GLY A 184 -7.45 2.18 20.80
C GLY A 184 -6.39 3.14 21.34
N ALA A 185 -6.25 4.34 20.77
CA ALA A 185 -5.42 5.38 21.36
C ALA A 185 -6.00 5.85 22.71
N ASP A 186 -5.18 5.87 23.74
CA ASP A 186 -5.56 6.33 25.09
C ASP A 186 -5.43 7.85 25.22
N VAL A 187 -4.42 8.44 24.56
CA VAL A 187 -4.17 9.89 24.56
C VAL A 187 -3.94 10.36 23.13
N CYS A 188 -4.63 11.42 22.74
CA CYS A 188 -4.47 12.07 21.45
C CYS A 188 -3.96 13.50 21.63
N VAL A 189 -2.92 13.85 20.92
CA VAL A 189 -2.28 15.18 20.93
C VAL A 189 -2.39 15.78 19.52
N ASN A 190 -3.02 16.93 19.42
CA ASN A 190 -2.97 17.74 18.21
C ASN A 190 -1.66 18.54 18.28
N ALA A 191 -0.75 18.35 17.30
CA ALA A 191 0.63 18.85 17.34
C ALA A 191 0.86 19.99 16.33
#